data_339568ec2aed158f6a6272cd314e65db
#
_entry.id   339568ec2aed158f6a6272cd314e65db
#
_cell.length_a   1.000
_cell.length_b   1.000
_cell.length_c   1.000
_cell.angle_alpha   90.00
_cell.angle_beta   90.00
_cell.angle_gamma   90.00
#
_symmetry.space_group_name_H-M   'P 1'
#
loop_
_entity.id
_entity.type
_entity.pdbx_description
1 polymer ?
#
loop_
_entity_poly.entity_id
_entity_poly.type
_entity_poly.pdbx_seq_one_letter_code
_entity_poly.pdbx_strand_id
1 'polypeptide(L)'
;MILNHSAGLPALITRVNEGGFFDWDYMVELLENEEPFWTPGEHTGYHMMTTGWLIGELIRRITGKSLGQYFNDEVSEPYNLDYWIGLPESEVDRVAKVTPFKPSSNDKPSGFATAFRTDPDSMQKLSLTNTGKYDYNAKETYRAEIGGVGGITLSLIHISE
;
A
#
# COMPACT_ATOMS: atom_id res chain seq x y z
N MET A 1 7.68 15.23 -4.50
CA MET A 1 7.09 15.09 -3.14
C MET A 1 6.54 13.69 -2.88
N ILE A 2 5.90 13.03 -3.82
CA ILE A 2 5.37 11.66 -3.64
C ILE A 2 6.50 10.66 -3.34
N LEU A 3 7.57 10.64 -4.16
CA LEU A 3 8.67 9.67 -4.02
C LEU A 3 9.48 9.78 -2.72
N ASN A 4 9.47 10.93 -2.05
CA ASN A 4 10.15 11.12 -0.77
C ASN A 4 9.19 11.24 0.42
N HIS A 5 7.93 10.81 0.22
CA HIS A 5 6.89 10.82 1.26
C HIS A 5 6.60 12.18 1.90
N SER A 6 6.76 13.27 1.16
CA SER A 6 6.45 14.61 1.66
C SER A 6 5.16 15.21 1.08
N ALA A 7 4.33 14.40 0.41
CA ALA A 7 3.09 14.87 -0.20
C ALA A 7 1.99 15.21 0.83
N GLY A 8 2.11 14.77 2.09
CA GLY A 8 1.12 15.06 3.13
C GLY A 8 -0.07 14.10 3.17
N LEU A 9 -0.04 13.01 2.39
CA LEU A 9 -1.14 12.05 2.27
C LEU A 9 -0.76 10.63 2.79
N PRO A 10 -0.22 10.47 4.00
CA PRO A 10 0.19 9.16 4.53
C PRO A 10 -1.00 8.27 4.91
N ALA A 11 -2.17 8.84 5.04
CA ALA A 11 -3.44 8.18 5.34
C ALA A 11 -4.58 8.99 4.72
N LEU A 12 -5.80 8.46 4.80
CA LEU A 12 -7.04 9.17 4.47
C LEU A 12 -7.79 9.50 5.76
N ILE A 13 -8.25 10.74 5.92
CA ILE A 13 -9.18 11.18 6.96
C ILE A 13 -10.58 10.75 6.55
N THR A 14 -10.92 10.99 5.28
CA THR A 14 -12.18 10.54 4.69
C THR A 14 -12.32 9.02 4.79
N ARG A 15 -13.45 8.56 5.31
CA ARG A 15 -13.68 7.13 5.53
C ARG A 15 -13.73 6.36 4.20
N VAL A 16 -12.91 5.34 4.10
CA VAL A 16 -12.90 4.41 2.96
C VAL A 16 -14.08 3.45 3.06
N ASN A 17 -14.85 3.33 1.99
CA ASN A 17 -15.95 2.38 1.88
C ASN A 17 -15.44 0.94 1.94
N GLU A 18 -16.31 0.00 2.39
CA GLU A 18 -15.97 -1.43 2.36
C GLU A 18 -15.63 -1.87 0.94
N GLY A 19 -14.47 -2.52 0.77
CA GLY A 19 -13.95 -2.93 -0.53
C GLY A 19 -13.34 -1.80 -1.38
N GLY A 20 -13.37 -0.55 -0.91
CA GLY A 20 -12.90 0.61 -1.68
C GLY A 20 -11.42 0.53 -2.08
N PHE A 21 -10.58 -0.18 -1.31
CA PHE A 21 -9.18 -0.41 -1.67
C PHE A 21 -8.98 -1.17 -2.99
N PHE A 22 -9.98 -1.90 -3.43
CA PHE A 22 -9.95 -2.65 -4.70
C PHE A 22 -10.49 -1.84 -5.89
N ASP A 23 -11.10 -0.69 -5.64
CA ASP A 23 -11.57 0.23 -6.66
C ASP A 23 -10.53 1.35 -6.88
N TRP A 24 -9.79 1.22 -7.98
CA TRP A 24 -8.69 2.14 -8.29
C TRP A 24 -9.16 3.58 -8.46
N ASP A 25 -10.20 3.79 -9.26
CA ASP A 25 -10.67 5.15 -9.58
C ASP A 25 -11.28 5.81 -8.34
N TYR A 26 -12.01 5.06 -7.51
CA TYR A 26 -12.51 5.53 -6.22
C TYR A 26 -11.37 5.98 -5.29
N MET A 27 -10.30 5.20 -5.18
CA MET A 27 -9.15 5.55 -4.32
C MET A 27 -8.39 6.77 -4.85
N VAL A 28 -8.25 6.89 -6.17
CA VAL A 28 -7.63 8.06 -6.80
C VAL A 28 -8.47 9.30 -6.54
N GLU A 29 -9.79 9.24 -6.73
CA GLU A 29 -10.71 10.34 -6.45
C GLU A 29 -10.66 10.76 -4.97
N LEU A 30 -10.63 9.81 -4.03
CA LEU A 30 -10.45 10.13 -2.62
C LEU A 30 -9.14 10.88 -2.36
N LEU A 31 -8.03 10.39 -2.89
CA LEU A 31 -6.71 10.98 -2.68
C LEU A 31 -6.57 12.36 -3.33
N GLU A 32 -7.21 12.60 -4.48
CA GLU A 32 -7.23 13.90 -5.15
C GLU A 32 -8.01 14.96 -4.37
N ASN A 33 -9.02 14.56 -3.60
CA ASN A 33 -9.89 15.44 -2.83
C ASN A 33 -9.55 15.47 -1.33
N GLU A 34 -8.58 14.66 -0.87
CA GLU A 34 -8.23 14.59 0.55
C GLU A 34 -7.41 15.79 0.99
N GLU A 35 -7.70 16.31 2.19
CA GLU A 35 -6.90 17.35 2.81
C GLU A 35 -5.58 16.75 3.34
N PRO A 36 -4.42 17.29 2.93
CA PRO A 36 -3.14 16.80 3.41
C PRO A 36 -2.96 17.02 4.92
N PHE A 37 -2.36 16.07 5.63
CA PHE A 37 -2.01 16.19 7.06
C PHE A 37 -0.99 17.30 7.35
N TRP A 38 -0.27 17.75 6.33
CA TRP A 38 0.66 18.90 6.37
C TRP A 38 0.81 19.49 4.97
N THR A 39 1.22 20.75 4.89
CA THR A 39 1.53 21.39 3.61
C THR A 39 2.56 20.57 2.84
N PRO A 40 2.26 20.13 1.59
CA PRO A 40 3.18 19.33 0.81
C PRO A 40 4.59 19.94 0.72
N GLY A 41 5.59 19.14 1.12
CA GLY A 41 7.00 19.53 1.14
C GLY A 41 7.52 19.99 2.51
N GLU A 42 6.67 20.36 3.47
CA GLU A 42 7.11 20.84 4.79
C GLU A 42 7.57 19.73 5.73
N HIS A 43 6.93 18.56 5.64
CA HIS A 43 7.25 17.41 6.49
C HIS A 43 7.37 16.13 5.67
N THR A 44 7.94 15.10 6.27
CA THR A 44 8.05 13.75 5.70
C THR A 44 7.39 12.74 6.64
N GLY A 45 6.48 11.93 6.10
CA GLY A 45 5.83 10.84 6.83
C GLY A 45 5.57 9.67 5.87
N TYR A 46 5.95 8.46 6.25
CA TYR A 46 5.85 7.30 5.38
C TYR A 46 4.40 7.04 4.91
N HIS A 47 4.16 7.11 3.61
CA HIS A 47 2.87 6.88 2.98
C HIS A 47 2.70 5.38 2.67
N MET A 48 2.56 4.56 3.70
CA MET A 48 2.64 3.09 3.61
C MET A 48 1.68 2.49 2.57
N MET A 49 0.40 2.84 2.63
CA MET A 49 -0.62 2.30 1.72
C MET A 49 -0.81 3.22 0.51
N THR A 50 -0.95 4.52 0.75
CA THR A 50 -1.36 5.51 -0.25
C THR A 50 -0.36 5.72 -1.37
N THR A 51 0.94 5.50 -1.10
CA THR A 51 2.00 5.56 -2.13
C THR A 51 1.68 4.71 -3.36
N GLY A 52 1.03 3.56 -3.16
CA GLY A 52 0.67 2.65 -4.25
C GLY A 52 -0.22 3.32 -5.30
N TRP A 53 -1.28 4.00 -4.87
CA TRP A 53 -2.17 4.74 -5.79
C TRP A 53 -1.51 6.01 -6.30
N LEU A 54 -0.81 6.76 -5.46
CA LEU A 54 -0.16 8.01 -5.86
C LEU A 54 0.88 7.79 -6.96
N ILE A 55 1.74 6.79 -6.84
CA ILE A 55 2.75 6.47 -7.86
C ILE A 55 2.10 5.72 -9.03
N GLY A 56 1.23 4.76 -8.74
CA GLY A 56 0.57 3.97 -9.77
C GLY A 56 -0.28 4.81 -10.70
N GLU A 57 -0.96 5.84 -10.19
CA GLU A 57 -1.74 6.76 -11.01
C GLU A 57 -0.85 7.63 -11.89
N LEU A 58 0.32 8.08 -11.40
CA LEU A 58 1.29 8.76 -12.26
C LEU A 58 1.77 7.87 -13.41
N ILE A 59 2.07 6.60 -13.13
CA ILE A 59 2.44 5.62 -14.15
C ILE A 59 1.29 5.45 -15.14
N ARG A 60 0.05 5.26 -14.68
CA ARG A 60 -1.13 5.10 -15.52
C ARG A 60 -1.33 6.29 -16.45
N ARG A 61 -1.23 7.51 -15.95
CA ARG A 61 -1.38 8.75 -16.75
C ARG A 61 -0.28 8.95 -17.79
N ILE A 62 0.94 8.53 -17.48
CA ILE A 62 2.08 8.71 -18.39
C ILE A 62 2.13 7.60 -19.45
N THR A 63 1.86 6.36 -19.08
CA THR A 63 2.11 5.19 -19.93
C THR A 63 0.85 4.56 -20.52
N GLY A 64 -0.32 4.83 -19.95
CA GLY A 64 -1.58 4.15 -20.25
C GLY A 64 -1.68 2.73 -19.71
N LYS A 65 -0.66 2.24 -18.98
CA LYS A 65 -0.62 0.90 -18.36
C LYS A 65 -0.99 0.99 -16.88
N SER A 66 -1.58 -0.08 -16.34
CA SER A 66 -1.70 -0.20 -14.89
C SER A 66 -0.32 -0.36 -14.23
N LEU A 67 -0.24 -0.19 -12.90
CA LEU A 67 1.01 -0.36 -12.16
C LEU A 67 1.59 -1.77 -12.33
N GLY A 68 0.74 -2.80 -12.19
CA GLY A 68 1.15 -4.19 -12.36
C GLY A 68 1.62 -4.51 -13.76
N GLN A 69 0.88 -4.07 -14.79
CA GLN A 69 1.30 -4.22 -16.18
C GLN A 69 2.64 -3.54 -16.46
N TYR A 70 2.78 -2.30 -16.01
CA TYR A 70 4.04 -1.57 -16.21
C TYR A 70 5.21 -2.27 -15.52
N PHE A 71 5.03 -2.69 -14.26
CA PHE A 71 6.07 -3.39 -13.51
C PHE A 71 6.42 -4.75 -14.14
N ASN A 72 5.42 -5.49 -14.62
CA ASN A 72 5.66 -6.75 -15.32
C ASN A 72 6.50 -6.55 -16.59
N ASP A 73 6.09 -5.61 -17.44
CA ASP A 73 6.69 -5.40 -18.75
C ASP A 73 8.12 -4.83 -18.67
N GLU A 74 8.37 -3.94 -17.69
CA GLU A 74 9.64 -3.22 -17.58
C GLU A 74 10.63 -3.88 -16.59
N VAL A 75 10.12 -4.71 -15.66
CA VAL A 75 10.95 -5.28 -14.59
C VAL A 75 10.83 -6.80 -14.52
N SER A 76 9.66 -7.36 -14.24
CA SER A 76 9.55 -8.79 -13.94
C SER A 76 9.91 -9.66 -15.14
N GLU A 77 9.31 -9.42 -16.29
CA GLU A 77 9.55 -10.21 -17.52
C GLU A 77 10.98 -10.08 -18.06
N PRO A 78 11.55 -8.86 -18.24
CA PRO A 78 12.92 -8.71 -18.76
C PRO A 78 14.00 -9.36 -17.88
N TYR A 79 13.80 -9.41 -16.58
CA TYR A 79 14.75 -9.98 -15.62
C TYR A 79 14.35 -11.37 -15.11
N ASN A 80 13.27 -11.94 -15.65
CA ASN A 80 12.74 -13.25 -15.27
C ASN A 80 12.50 -13.36 -13.74
N LEU A 81 11.86 -12.34 -13.16
CA LEU A 81 11.56 -12.28 -11.73
C LEU A 81 10.20 -12.89 -11.43
N ASP A 82 10.11 -13.72 -10.40
CA ASP A 82 8.84 -14.18 -9.81
C ASP A 82 8.36 -13.12 -8.79
N TYR A 83 8.06 -11.92 -9.30
CA TYR A 83 7.60 -10.78 -8.53
C TYR A 83 6.36 -10.19 -9.20
N TRP A 84 5.31 -9.98 -8.43
CA TRP A 84 4.00 -9.55 -8.92
C TRP A 84 3.45 -8.37 -8.13
N ILE A 85 2.88 -7.41 -8.85
CA ILE A 85 1.96 -6.39 -8.33
C ILE A 85 0.64 -6.65 -9.05
N GLY A 86 -0.35 -7.24 -8.34
CA GLY A 86 -1.51 -7.84 -9.00
C GLY A 86 -1.22 -9.25 -9.53
N LEU A 87 -1.36 -10.25 -8.66
CA LEU A 87 -1.05 -11.64 -8.96
C LEU A 87 -2.06 -12.25 -9.95
N PRO A 88 -1.64 -12.97 -10.99
CA PRO A 88 -2.53 -13.74 -11.84
C PRO A 88 -3.29 -14.83 -11.06
N GLU A 89 -4.51 -15.16 -11.48
CA GLU A 89 -5.33 -16.19 -10.83
C GLU A 89 -4.63 -17.55 -10.74
N SER A 90 -3.84 -17.90 -11.75
CA SER A 90 -3.07 -19.15 -11.79
C SER A 90 -2.05 -19.30 -10.65
N GLU A 91 -1.61 -18.19 -10.06
CA GLU A 91 -0.55 -18.16 -9.06
C GLU A 91 -1.08 -18.02 -7.62
N VAL A 92 -2.38 -17.76 -7.45
CA VAL A 92 -3.01 -17.47 -6.15
C VAL A 92 -2.78 -18.58 -5.12
N ASP A 93 -2.81 -19.83 -5.53
CA ASP A 93 -2.64 -20.99 -4.63
C ASP A 93 -1.19 -21.15 -4.11
N ARG A 94 -0.22 -20.42 -4.69
CA ARG A 94 1.18 -20.41 -4.24
C ARG A 94 1.42 -19.44 -3.08
N VAL A 95 0.48 -18.54 -2.78
CA VAL A 95 0.68 -17.47 -1.80
C VAL A 95 0.63 -18.02 -0.37
N ALA A 96 1.68 -17.76 0.38
CA ALA A 96 1.72 -18.05 1.81
C ALA A 96 0.84 -17.05 2.59
N LYS A 97 0.12 -17.53 3.59
CA LYS A 97 -0.71 -16.66 4.44
C LYS A 97 0.12 -15.78 5.34
N VAL A 98 -0.24 -14.50 5.40
CA VAL A 98 0.30 -13.53 6.36
C VAL A 98 -0.31 -13.81 7.73
N THR A 99 0.55 -13.97 8.75
CA THR A 99 0.13 -14.14 10.14
C THR A 99 0.49 -12.90 10.94
N PRO A 100 -0.46 -12.30 11.69
CA PRO A 100 -0.19 -11.12 12.49
C PRO A 100 0.89 -11.39 13.55
N PHE A 101 1.83 -10.47 13.70
CA PHE A 101 2.81 -10.50 14.79
C PHE A 101 2.10 -10.32 16.13
N LYS A 102 2.44 -11.17 17.10
CA LYS A 102 1.97 -11.07 18.49
C LYS A 102 3.12 -10.54 19.35
N PRO A 103 3.06 -9.30 19.83
CA PRO A 103 4.12 -8.74 20.69
C PRO A 103 4.19 -9.51 22.02
N SER A 104 5.39 -9.62 22.57
CA SER A 104 5.63 -10.14 23.92
C SER A 104 5.14 -9.15 24.98
N SER A 105 4.73 -9.66 26.14
CA SER A 105 4.37 -8.83 27.32
C SER A 105 5.51 -7.92 27.80
N ASN A 106 6.75 -8.23 27.44
CA ASN A 106 7.94 -7.47 27.82
C ASN A 106 8.31 -6.37 26.82
N ASP A 107 7.64 -6.32 25.64
CA ASP A 107 7.94 -5.33 24.63
C ASP A 107 7.39 -3.95 25.04
N LYS A 108 8.27 -2.96 25.09
CA LYS A 108 7.85 -1.57 25.32
C LYS A 108 7.18 -1.05 24.05
N PRO A 109 5.99 -0.42 24.16
CA PRO A 109 5.34 0.15 23.00
C PRO A 109 6.19 1.27 22.39
N SER A 110 6.33 1.25 21.05
CA SER A 110 6.95 2.35 20.32
C SER A 110 6.05 3.60 20.34
N GLY A 111 6.60 4.76 19.96
CA GLY A 111 5.79 5.98 19.78
C GLY A 111 4.63 5.78 18.79
N PHE A 112 4.88 5.03 17.70
CA PHE A 112 3.85 4.62 16.75
C PHE A 112 2.73 3.82 17.43
N ALA A 113 3.10 2.76 18.18
CA ALA A 113 2.12 1.92 18.88
C ALA A 113 1.34 2.69 19.95
N THR A 114 1.96 3.68 20.57
CA THR A 114 1.28 4.56 21.53
C THR A 114 0.25 5.43 20.83
N ALA A 115 0.61 6.18 19.78
CA ALA A 115 -0.31 7.01 19.02
C ALA A 115 -1.47 6.17 18.45
N PHE A 116 -1.18 5.01 17.86
CA PHE A 116 -2.18 4.07 17.35
C PHE A 116 -3.23 3.67 18.39
N ARG A 117 -2.85 3.54 19.67
CA ARG A 117 -3.75 3.10 20.75
C ARG A 117 -4.52 4.23 21.42
N THR A 118 -3.91 5.42 21.51
CA THR A 118 -4.44 6.52 22.32
C THR A 118 -5.21 7.57 21.52
N ASP A 119 -4.96 7.66 20.22
CA ASP A 119 -5.57 8.66 19.35
C ASP A 119 -6.25 7.97 18.14
N PRO A 120 -7.62 7.93 18.12
CA PRO A 120 -8.35 7.30 17.02
C PRO A 120 -8.19 7.99 15.68
N ASP A 121 -7.87 9.29 15.67
CA ASP A 121 -7.74 10.11 14.48
C ASP A 121 -6.28 10.33 14.10
N SER A 122 -5.35 9.68 14.80
CA SER A 122 -3.94 9.75 14.47
C SER A 122 -3.65 9.18 13.08
N MET A 123 -2.73 9.80 12.39
CA MET A 123 -2.19 9.31 11.11
C MET A 123 -1.79 7.84 11.19
N GLN A 124 -1.16 7.42 12.31
CA GLN A 124 -0.75 6.05 12.58
C GLN A 124 -1.94 5.09 12.65
N LYS A 125 -3.05 5.52 13.24
CA LYS A 125 -4.27 4.73 13.32
C LYS A 125 -4.96 4.63 11.97
N LEU A 126 -5.18 5.77 11.33
CA LEU A 126 -5.88 5.87 10.05
C LEU A 126 -5.15 5.10 8.95
N SER A 127 -3.81 5.18 8.89
CA SER A 127 -3.02 4.48 7.87
C SER A 127 -3.17 2.96 7.90
N LEU A 128 -3.54 2.37 9.05
CA LEU A 128 -3.69 0.93 9.21
C LEU A 128 -5.15 0.45 9.34
N THR A 129 -6.08 1.33 9.69
CA THR A 129 -7.47 0.91 9.98
C THR A 129 -8.51 1.48 9.03
N ASN A 130 -8.22 2.62 8.38
CA ASN A 130 -9.13 3.21 7.40
C ASN A 130 -8.89 2.60 6.00
N THR A 131 -9.13 1.30 5.88
CA THR A 131 -8.74 0.47 4.74
C THR A 131 -9.92 -0.18 4.02
N GLY A 132 -11.16 0.20 4.37
CA GLY A 132 -12.35 -0.43 3.77
C GLY A 132 -12.43 -1.95 4.02
N LYS A 133 -11.97 -2.41 5.20
CA LYS A 133 -11.90 -3.84 5.58
C LYS A 133 -10.93 -4.67 4.73
N TYR A 134 -9.83 -4.07 4.31
CA TYR A 134 -8.77 -4.78 3.60
C TYR A 134 -8.26 -6.00 4.40
N ASP A 135 -8.29 -7.18 3.77
CA ASP A 135 -7.75 -8.42 4.33
C ASP A 135 -6.52 -8.86 3.53
N TYR A 136 -5.37 -8.91 4.17
CA TYR A 136 -4.10 -9.33 3.56
C TYR A 136 -4.11 -10.75 3.00
N ASN A 137 -5.05 -11.59 3.41
CA ASN A 137 -5.16 -12.99 2.98
C ASN A 137 -6.31 -13.26 2.01
N ALA A 138 -7.05 -12.24 1.62
CA ALA A 138 -8.11 -12.38 0.63
C ALA A 138 -7.52 -12.52 -0.79
N LYS A 139 -8.16 -13.33 -1.63
CA LYS A 139 -7.74 -13.51 -3.04
C LYS A 139 -7.81 -12.19 -3.82
N GLU A 140 -8.79 -11.37 -3.53
CA GLU A 140 -8.96 -10.03 -4.10
C GLU A 140 -7.75 -9.14 -3.80
N THR A 141 -7.17 -9.26 -2.60
CA THR A 141 -5.96 -8.55 -2.18
C THR A 141 -4.75 -8.96 -3.01
N TYR A 142 -4.58 -10.25 -3.27
CA TYR A 142 -3.45 -10.74 -4.08
C TYR A 142 -3.52 -10.25 -5.52
N ARG A 143 -4.72 -10.05 -6.04
CA ARG A 143 -4.97 -9.60 -7.41
C ARG A 143 -4.99 -8.08 -7.57
N ALA A 144 -5.13 -7.37 -6.46
CA ALA A 144 -5.14 -5.91 -6.47
C ALA A 144 -3.74 -5.33 -6.68
N GLU A 145 -3.63 -4.31 -7.52
CA GLU A 145 -2.36 -3.65 -7.85
C GLU A 145 -2.01 -2.55 -6.85
N ILE A 146 -2.08 -2.84 -5.54
CA ILE A 146 -1.80 -1.88 -4.46
C ILE A 146 -0.28 -1.83 -4.22
N GLY A 147 0.44 -1.03 -4.99
CA GLY A 147 1.91 -1.00 -5.01
C GLY A 147 2.60 -0.73 -3.66
N GLY A 148 1.89 -0.11 -2.70
CA GLY A 148 2.45 0.16 -1.37
C GLY A 148 2.57 -1.07 -0.47
N VAL A 149 1.74 -2.10 -0.69
CA VAL A 149 1.65 -3.31 0.18
C VAL A 149 1.32 -4.59 -0.58
N GLY A 150 1.12 -4.53 -1.88
CA GLY A 150 0.63 -5.63 -2.71
C GLY A 150 1.70 -6.40 -3.48
N GLY A 151 2.98 -6.12 -3.26
CA GLY A 151 4.06 -6.87 -3.90
C GLY A 151 4.11 -8.32 -3.39
N ILE A 152 4.07 -9.31 -4.29
CA ILE A 152 4.13 -10.74 -3.97
C ILE A 152 5.33 -11.35 -4.64
N THR A 153 6.24 -11.92 -3.83
CA THR A 153 7.50 -12.54 -4.28
C THR A 153 8.08 -13.42 -3.19
N LEU A 154 9.21 -14.05 -3.45
CA LEU A 154 10.01 -14.77 -2.45
C LEU A 154 11.03 -13.82 -1.80
N SER A 155 11.25 -13.98 -0.47
CA SER A 155 12.20 -13.16 0.28
C SER A 155 13.65 -13.22 -0.24
N LEU A 156 14.03 -14.30 -0.91
CA LEU A 156 15.37 -14.48 -1.49
C LEU A 156 15.65 -13.54 -2.67
N ILE A 157 14.65 -13.05 -3.36
CA ILE A 157 14.79 -12.04 -4.42
C ILE A 157 15.36 -10.74 -3.85
N HIS A 158 14.97 -10.36 -2.65
CA HIS A 158 15.49 -9.16 -1.98
C HIS A 158 16.96 -9.27 -1.50
N ILE A 159 17.52 -10.49 -1.46
CA ILE A 159 18.91 -10.72 -1.04
C ILE A 159 19.87 -10.64 -2.20
N SER A 160 19.41 -10.89 -3.42
CA SER A 160 20.26 -10.85 -4.63
C SER A 160 20.42 -9.45 -5.23
N GLU A 161 19.75 -8.49 -4.71
CA GLU A 161 19.78 -7.07 -5.12
C GLU A 161 20.70 -6.22 -4.22
#